data_827699e0279779bf02b58e25f65627a4
#
_entry.id   827699e0279779bf02b58e25f65627a4
#
_cell.length_a   1.000
_cell.length_b   1.000
_cell.length_c   1.000
_cell.angle_alpha   90.00
_cell.angle_beta   90.00
_cell.angle_gamma   90.00
#
_symmetry.space_group_name_H-M   'P 1'
#
loop_
_entity.id
_entity.type
_entity.pdbx_description
1 polymer ?
#
loop_
_entity_poly.entity_id
_entity_poly.type
_entity_poly.pdbx_seq_one_letter_code
_entity_poly.pdbx_strand_id
1 'polypeptide(L)'
;MKKILIIHGPNLNLLGTREQSVYGDATLEDIRKMTVEYGISIGYEIDNIQSNSESGIIDAIHTSPGTYAGVVINPGAFTHTSYAIRDAIAAVDVPFIEVHLSNIYRREEFRHLSVTAPVCSGQISGFGPDSYILGIEALKRILQK
;
A
#
# COMPACT_ATOMS: atom_id res chain seq x y z
N MET A 1 19.47 5.29 7.92
CA MET A 1 18.07 4.94 8.23
C MET A 1 17.51 4.11 7.09
N LYS A 2 16.88 2.98 7.39
CA LYS A 2 16.25 2.15 6.37
C LYS A 2 15.02 2.85 5.79
N LYS A 3 14.72 2.56 4.52
CA LYS A 3 13.63 3.20 3.81
C LYS A 3 12.49 2.20 3.54
N ILE A 4 11.27 2.69 3.65
CA ILE A 4 10.06 1.96 3.25
C ILE A 4 9.38 2.77 2.16
N LEU A 5 8.95 2.10 1.11
CA LEU A 5 8.17 2.70 0.04
C LEU A 5 6.69 2.44 0.27
N ILE A 6 5.87 3.46 0.09
CA ILE A 6 4.42 3.30 0.03
C ILE A 6 3.97 3.57 -1.40
N ILE A 7 3.29 2.59 -1.99
CA ILE A 7 2.74 2.68 -3.34
C ILE A 7 1.23 2.83 -3.26
N HIS A 8 0.73 3.90 -3.84
CA HIS A 8 -0.71 4.20 -3.93
C HIS A 8 -1.19 3.99 -5.36
N GLY A 9 -2.20 3.18 -5.53
CA GLY A 9 -2.77 2.83 -6.83
C GLY A 9 -3.76 3.83 -7.39
N PRO A 10 -4.54 3.40 -8.39
CA PRO A 10 -5.41 4.29 -9.17
C PRO A 10 -6.50 4.92 -8.30
N ASN A 11 -6.80 6.16 -8.62
CA ASN A 11 -7.84 6.98 -8.00
C ASN A 11 -7.55 7.43 -6.57
N LEU A 12 -6.46 6.99 -5.96
CA LEU A 12 -6.10 7.39 -4.59
C LEU A 12 -5.67 8.86 -4.53
N ASN A 13 -5.28 9.45 -5.65
CA ASN A 13 -5.07 10.89 -5.75
C ASN A 13 -6.34 11.71 -5.52
N LEU A 14 -7.52 11.08 -5.62
CA LEU A 14 -8.82 11.72 -5.42
C LEU A 14 -9.37 11.55 -3.99
N LEU A 15 -8.59 10.97 -3.09
CA LEU A 15 -9.02 10.83 -1.70
C LEU A 15 -9.38 12.17 -1.08
N GLY A 16 -10.41 12.15 -0.23
CA GLY A 16 -10.95 13.36 0.41
C GLY A 16 -12.05 14.03 -0.42
N THR A 17 -12.18 13.71 -1.70
CA THR A 17 -13.15 14.32 -2.62
C THR A 17 -14.17 13.33 -3.17
N ARG A 18 -13.94 12.01 -3.05
CA ARG A 18 -14.83 10.97 -3.58
C ARG A 18 -15.25 10.00 -2.49
N GLU A 19 -16.49 9.54 -2.57
CA GLU A 19 -17.01 8.45 -1.74
C GLU A 19 -16.57 8.54 -0.27
N GLN A 20 -16.75 9.70 0.37
CA GLN A 20 -16.28 9.94 1.75
C GLN A 20 -16.90 8.96 2.75
N SER A 21 -18.09 8.43 2.48
CA SER A 21 -18.72 7.41 3.32
C SER A 21 -17.94 6.08 3.32
N VAL A 22 -17.14 5.82 2.27
CA VAL A 22 -16.34 4.60 2.13
C VAL A 22 -14.90 4.83 2.59
N TYR A 23 -14.29 5.95 2.14
CA TYR A 23 -12.85 6.19 2.30
C TYR A 23 -12.52 7.24 3.34
N GLY A 24 -13.54 7.97 3.89
CA GLY A 24 -13.33 9.08 4.79
C GLY A 24 -12.97 10.37 4.07
N ASP A 25 -12.57 11.39 4.82
CA ASP A 25 -12.27 12.73 4.30
C ASP A 25 -10.76 13.04 4.24
N ALA A 26 -9.90 12.14 4.69
CA ALA A 26 -8.46 12.32 4.61
C ALA A 26 -8.01 12.33 3.14
N THR A 27 -7.11 13.26 2.81
CA THR A 27 -6.51 13.34 1.48
C THR A 27 -5.28 12.45 1.37
N LEU A 28 -4.80 12.24 0.15
CA LEU A 28 -3.53 11.52 -0.05
C LEU A 28 -2.38 12.27 0.62
N GLU A 29 -2.39 13.60 0.59
CA GLU A 29 -1.35 14.41 1.25
C GLU A 29 -1.38 14.24 2.78
N ASP A 30 -2.58 14.12 3.36
CA ASP A 30 -2.72 13.83 4.79
C ASP A 30 -2.08 12.48 5.13
N ILE A 31 -2.32 11.47 4.30
CA ILE A 31 -1.74 10.13 4.48
C ILE A 31 -0.22 10.18 4.32
N ARG A 32 0.27 10.92 3.33
CA ARG A 32 1.71 11.07 3.14
C ARG A 32 2.37 11.66 4.38
N LYS A 33 1.84 12.75 4.91
CA LYS A 33 2.37 13.40 6.12
C LYS A 33 2.34 12.47 7.31
N MET A 34 1.22 11.81 7.53
CA MET A 34 1.03 10.90 8.65
C MET A 34 2.02 9.74 8.61
N THR A 35 2.22 9.14 7.43
CA THR A 35 3.12 8.00 7.29
C THR A 35 4.58 8.40 7.41
N VAL A 36 4.97 9.55 6.88
CA VAL A 36 6.34 10.07 7.00
C VAL A 36 6.67 10.33 8.47
N GLU A 37 5.78 11.01 9.19
CA GLU A 37 5.97 11.30 10.61
C GLU A 37 6.06 10.03 11.45
N TYR A 38 5.17 9.07 11.19
CA TYR A 38 5.20 7.80 11.91
C TYR A 38 6.49 7.04 11.66
N GLY A 39 6.92 6.99 10.39
CA GLY A 39 8.18 6.33 10.01
C GLY A 39 9.37 6.88 10.77
N ILE A 40 9.50 8.21 10.81
CA ILE A 40 10.59 8.87 11.55
C ILE A 40 10.55 8.46 13.02
N SER A 41 9.37 8.42 13.63
CA SER A 41 9.23 8.08 15.05
C SER A 41 9.70 6.67 15.39
N ILE A 42 9.74 5.76 14.41
CA ILE A 42 10.16 4.37 14.60
C ILE A 42 11.46 4.02 13.87
N GLY A 43 12.15 5.03 13.34
CA GLY A 43 13.49 4.84 12.75
C GLY A 43 13.52 4.51 11.27
N TYR A 44 12.47 4.85 10.51
CA TYR A 44 12.38 4.60 9.07
C TYR A 44 12.12 5.89 8.29
N GLU A 45 12.73 5.98 7.12
CA GLU A 45 12.41 7.01 6.14
C GLU A 45 11.33 6.47 5.22
N ILE A 46 10.27 7.24 5.00
CA ILE A 46 9.13 6.81 4.20
C ILE A 46 9.05 7.64 2.93
N ASP A 47 9.04 6.97 1.78
CA ASP A 47 8.73 7.58 0.49
C ASP A 47 7.33 7.15 0.07
N ASN A 48 6.58 8.06 -0.54
CA ASN A 48 5.24 7.81 -1.06
C ASN A 48 5.22 8.10 -2.55
N ILE A 49 4.68 7.18 -3.34
CA ILE A 49 4.39 7.41 -4.76
C ILE A 49 2.94 7.03 -5.06
N GLN A 50 2.35 7.68 -6.06
CA GLN A 50 1.01 7.38 -6.52
C GLN A 50 1.01 7.28 -8.04
N SER A 51 0.28 6.29 -8.58
CA SER A 51 0.13 6.13 -10.03
C SER A 51 -1.24 5.54 -10.35
N ASN A 52 -1.81 6.02 -11.45
CA ASN A 52 -3.06 5.48 -12.01
C ASN A 52 -2.79 4.39 -13.03
N SER A 53 -1.54 4.12 -13.39
CA SER A 53 -1.21 3.13 -14.42
C SER A 53 -0.56 1.88 -13.83
N GLU A 54 -0.91 0.73 -14.40
CA GLU A 54 -0.26 -0.53 -14.02
C GLU A 54 1.24 -0.46 -14.24
N SER A 55 1.68 0.10 -15.38
CA SER A 55 3.11 0.20 -15.68
C SER A 55 3.86 1.05 -14.67
N GLY A 56 3.26 2.18 -14.24
CA GLY A 56 3.87 3.02 -13.21
C GLY A 56 4.04 2.30 -11.88
N ILE A 57 3.04 1.52 -11.50
CA ILE A 57 3.10 0.72 -10.26
C ILE A 57 4.14 -0.39 -10.40
N ILE A 58 4.16 -1.09 -11.52
CA ILE A 58 5.14 -2.14 -11.79
C ILE A 58 6.56 -1.60 -11.76
N ASP A 59 6.81 -0.45 -12.40
CA ASP A 59 8.12 0.17 -12.41
C ASP A 59 8.57 0.53 -10.99
N ALA A 60 7.65 1.05 -10.16
CA ALA A 60 7.94 1.33 -8.76
C ALA A 60 8.31 0.06 -7.98
N ILE A 61 7.58 -1.03 -8.20
CA ILE A 61 7.90 -2.32 -7.58
C ILE A 61 9.30 -2.76 -7.98
N HIS A 62 9.65 -2.62 -9.26
CA HIS A 62 10.97 -3.01 -9.76
C HIS A 62 12.11 -2.19 -9.18
N THR A 63 11.86 -0.96 -8.72
CA THR A 63 12.88 -0.14 -8.08
C THR A 63 13.12 -0.49 -6.61
N SER A 64 12.25 -1.30 -6.02
CA SER A 64 12.30 -1.54 -4.57
C SER A 64 13.52 -2.34 -4.10
N PRO A 65 14.01 -3.36 -4.83
CA PRO A 65 15.20 -4.09 -4.37
C PRO A 65 16.42 -3.19 -4.28
N GLY A 66 17.15 -3.29 -3.17
CA GLY A 66 18.38 -2.52 -2.95
C GLY A 66 18.15 -1.08 -2.50
N THR A 67 16.97 -0.53 -2.67
CA THR A 67 16.62 0.84 -2.25
C THR A 67 15.74 0.84 -1.01
N TYR A 68 14.76 -0.04 -0.98
CA TYR A 68 13.79 -0.11 0.13
C TYR A 68 13.90 -1.43 0.87
N ALA A 69 13.74 -1.36 2.19
CA ALA A 69 13.72 -2.55 3.04
C ALA A 69 12.38 -3.27 2.97
N GLY A 70 11.31 -2.56 2.66
CA GLY A 70 9.97 -3.11 2.53
C GLY A 70 9.05 -2.15 1.81
N VAL A 71 7.88 -2.63 1.42
CA VAL A 71 6.88 -1.87 0.67
C VAL A 71 5.50 -2.07 1.29
N VAL A 72 4.77 -0.97 1.48
CA VAL A 72 3.33 -0.99 1.77
C VAL A 72 2.63 -0.61 0.47
N ILE A 73 1.77 -1.47 -0.04
CA ILE A 73 1.09 -1.22 -1.30
C ILE A 73 -0.42 -1.22 -1.13
N ASN A 74 -1.06 -0.16 -1.64
CA ASN A 74 -2.50 -0.12 -1.84
C ASN A 74 -2.76 -0.10 -3.35
N PRO A 75 -3.01 -1.27 -3.96
CA PRO A 75 -3.17 -1.35 -5.41
C PRO A 75 -4.47 -0.72 -5.92
N GLY A 76 -5.36 -0.29 -5.01
CA GLY A 76 -6.68 0.16 -5.40
C GLY A 76 -7.44 -0.98 -6.07
N ALA A 77 -8.23 -0.65 -7.11
CA ALA A 77 -9.01 -1.66 -7.82
C ALA A 77 -8.14 -2.69 -8.57
N PHE A 78 -6.88 -2.38 -8.83
CA PHE A 78 -5.98 -3.36 -9.47
C PHE A 78 -5.75 -4.60 -8.59
N THR A 79 -6.01 -4.51 -7.29
CA THR A 79 -5.90 -5.68 -6.39
C THR A 79 -6.84 -6.82 -6.82
N HIS A 80 -7.94 -6.49 -7.53
CA HIS A 80 -8.94 -7.47 -7.95
C HIS A 80 -8.67 -8.04 -9.35
N THR A 81 -7.81 -7.39 -10.15
CA THR A 81 -7.70 -7.68 -11.59
C THR A 81 -6.28 -7.82 -12.11
N SER A 82 -5.28 -7.23 -11.46
CA SER A 82 -3.95 -7.13 -12.06
C SER A 82 -3.05 -8.31 -11.71
N TYR A 83 -3.03 -9.29 -12.59
CA TYR A 83 -2.02 -10.35 -12.53
C TYR A 83 -0.62 -9.80 -12.80
N ALA A 84 -0.51 -8.73 -13.60
CA ALA A 84 0.78 -8.11 -13.90
C ALA A 84 1.44 -7.53 -12.64
N ILE A 85 0.66 -6.84 -11.79
CA ILE A 85 1.16 -6.33 -10.51
C ILE A 85 1.49 -7.49 -9.57
N ARG A 86 0.63 -8.51 -9.52
CA ARG A 86 0.92 -9.73 -8.74
C ARG A 86 2.27 -10.33 -9.12
N ASP A 87 2.53 -10.48 -10.41
CA ASP A 87 3.77 -11.07 -10.91
C ASP A 87 4.98 -10.19 -10.59
N ALA A 88 4.82 -8.87 -10.66
CA ALA A 88 5.89 -7.94 -10.30
C ALA A 88 6.28 -8.08 -8.83
N ILE A 89 5.29 -8.16 -7.92
CA ILE A 89 5.54 -8.36 -6.48
C ILE A 89 6.26 -9.69 -6.25
N ALA A 90 5.79 -10.75 -6.91
CA ALA A 90 6.38 -12.09 -6.76
C ALA A 90 7.83 -12.15 -7.28
N ALA A 91 8.19 -11.27 -8.21
CA ALA A 91 9.50 -11.27 -8.84
C ALA A 91 10.60 -10.59 -8.02
N VAL A 92 10.24 -9.80 -7.00
CA VAL A 92 11.23 -9.08 -6.19
C VAL A 92 11.34 -9.69 -4.80
N ASP A 93 12.55 -9.62 -4.23
CA ASP A 93 12.82 -10.19 -2.91
C ASP A 93 12.79 -9.08 -1.85
N VAL A 94 11.63 -8.48 -1.68
CA VAL A 94 11.35 -7.42 -0.70
C VAL A 94 10.00 -7.74 -0.07
N PRO A 95 9.84 -7.66 1.26
CA PRO A 95 8.53 -7.92 1.87
C PRO A 95 7.53 -6.82 1.53
N PHE A 96 6.34 -7.24 1.11
CA PHE A 96 5.22 -6.36 0.79
C PHE A 96 4.07 -6.60 1.77
N ILE A 97 3.44 -5.52 2.22
CA ILE A 97 2.17 -5.56 2.94
C ILE A 97 1.13 -4.84 2.08
N GLU A 98 0.08 -5.56 1.71
CA GLU A 98 -1.05 -4.97 0.99
C GLU A 98 -2.00 -4.30 2.00
N VAL A 99 -2.42 -3.06 1.72
CA VAL A 99 -3.38 -2.35 2.57
C VAL A 99 -4.55 -1.82 1.75
N HIS A 100 -5.69 -1.72 2.39
CA HIS A 100 -6.89 -1.09 1.86
C HIS A 100 -7.52 -0.23 2.94
N LEU A 101 -7.99 0.96 2.56
CA LEU A 101 -8.67 1.88 3.50
C LEU A 101 -10.00 1.29 3.96
N SER A 102 -10.79 0.78 3.02
CA SER A 102 -12.09 0.19 3.30
C SER A 102 -11.96 -1.27 3.71
N ASN A 103 -12.97 -1.76 4.44
CA ASN A 103 -13.13 -3.19 4.61
C ASN A 103 -13.73 -3.75 3.31
N ILE A 104 -12.87 -4.37 2.49
CA ILE A 104 -13.26 -4.86 1.16
C ILE A 104 -14.39 -5.92 1.22
N TYR A 105 -14.53 -6.59 2.35
CA TYR A 105 -15.56 -7.61 2.55
C TYR A 105 -16.94 -7.03 2.82
N ARG A 106 -17.05 -5.73 3.09
CA ARG A 106 -18.32 -5.00 3.24
C ARG A 106 -18.79 -4.36 1.94
N ARG A 107 -18.02 -4.49 0.88
CA ARG A 107 -18.28 -3.86 -0.41
C ARG A 107 -18.85 -4.88 -1.39
N GLU A 108 -18.96 -4.52 -2.67
CA GLU A 108 -19.47 -5.41 -3.71
C GLU A 108 -18.65 -6.71 -3.76
N GLU A 109 -19.31 -7.81 -4.10
CA GLU A 109 -18.72 -9.15 -4.06
C GLU A 109 -17.41 -9.23 -4.87
N PHE A 110 -17.31 -8.53 -6.01
CA PHE A 110 -16.10 -8.57 -6.83
C PHE A 110 -14.87 -7.98 -6.12
N ARG A 111 -15.06 -7.22 -5.04
CA ARG A 111 -13.97 -6.63 -4.24
C ARG A 111 -13.48 -7.56 -3.13
N HIS A 112 -14.14 -8.69 -2.92
CA HIS A 112 -13.75 -9.58 -1.83
C HIS A 112 -12.49 -10.38 -2.13
N LEU A 113 -12.12 -10.55 -3.41
CA LEU A 113 -10.94 -11.29 -3.82
C LEU A 113 -9.81 -10.35 -4.20
N SER A 114 -8.63 -10.55 -3.59
CA SER A 114 -7.40 -9.90 -4.03
C SER A 114 -6.53 -10.91 -4.74
N VAL A 115 -6.07 -10.58 -5.95
CA VAL A 115 -5.11 -11.41 -6.68
C VAL A 115 -3.67 -11.06 -6.30
N THR A 116 -3.45 -9.90 -5.66
CA THR A 116 -2.11 -9.45 -5.26
C THR A 116 -1.76 -9.84 -3.82
N ALA A 117 -2.75 -9.93 -2.93
CA ALA A 117 -2.50 -10.28 -1.53
C ALA A 117 -1.76 -11.63 -1.34
N PRO A 118 -2.04 -12.67 -2.14
CA PRO A 118 -1.34 -13.96 -1.95
C PRO A 118 0.16 -13.91 -2.12
N VAL A 119 0.72 -12.92 -2.83
CA VAL A 119 2.16 -12.75 -3.03
C VAL A 119 2.77 -11.72 -2.09
N CYS A 120 1.97 -11.09 -1.24
CA CYS A 120 2.44 -10.21 -0.17
C CYS A 120 2.67 -11.02 1.11
N SER A 121 3.45 -10.46 2.04
CA SER A 121 3.67 -11.09 3.35
C SER A 121 2.39 -11.08 4.21
N GLY A 122 1.51 -10.11 3.98
CA GLY A 122 0.23 -10.00 4.68
C GLY A 122 -0.65 -8.92 4.10
N GLN A 123 -1.89 -8.81 4.62
CA GLN A 123 -2.86 -7.84 4.14
C GLN A 123 -3.59 -7.22 5.34
N ILE A 124 -3.86 -5.92 5.24
CA ILE A 124 -4.61 -5.17 6.24
C ILE A 124 -5.70 -4.38 5.51
N SER A 125 -6.94 -4.51 5.97
CA SER A 125 -8.10 -3.85 5.35
C SER A 125 -9.02 -3.27 6.40
N GLY A 126 -9.59 -2.08 6.15
CA GLY A 126 -10.76 -1.63 6.89
C GLY A 126 -10.52 -0.65 8.02
N PHE A 127 -9.31 -0.14 8.19
CA PHE A 127 -8.98 0.78 9.30
C PHE A 127 -8.77 2.21 8.81
N GLY A 128 -9.28 2.56 7.61
CA GLY A 128 -9.07 3.87 7.05
C GLY A 128 -7.59 4.18 6.84
N PRO A 129 -7.17 5.44 7.01
CA PRO A 129 -5.75 5.81 6.89
C PRO A 129 -4.82 5.04 7.82
N ASP A 130 -5.32 4.62 8.99
CA ASP A 130 -4.52 3.83 9.94
C ASP A 130 -4.08 2.49 9.36
N SER A 131 -4.73 2.01 8.30
CA SER A 131 -4.29 0.79 7.61
C SER A 131 -2.84 0.91 7.11
N TYR A 132 -2.42 2.11 6.67
CA TYR A 132 -1.04 2.35 6.28
C TYR A 132 -0.08 2.28 7.46
N ILE A 133 -0.47 2.86 8.59
CA ILE A 133 0.34 2.82 9.82
C ILE A 133 0.52 1.38 10.27
N LEU A 134 -0.55 0.61 10.26
CA LEU A 134 -0.48 -0.81 10.62
C LEU A 134 0.38 -1.61 9.65
N GLY A 135 0.36 -1.25 8.36
CA GLY A 135 1.23 -1.86 7.36
C GLY A 135 2.70 -1.58 7.61
N ILE A 136 3.04 -0.35 7.98
CA ILE A 136 4.42 0.04 8.34
C ILE A 136 4.85 -0.73 9.59
N GLU A 137 4.00 -0.82 10.60
CA GLU A 137 4.29 -1.57 11.83
C GLU A 137 4.51 -3.05 11.54
N ALA A 138 3.71 -3.63 10.66
CA ALA A 138 3.88 -5.02 10.24
C ALA A 138 5.25 -5.24 9.58
N LEU A 139 5.66 -4.34 8.67
CA LEU A 139 6.98 -4.40 8.05
C LEU A 139 8.10 -4.28 9.08
N LYS A 140 7.98 -3.35 10.01
CA LYS A 140 8.96 -3.19 11.09
C LYS A 140 9.16 -4.52 11.82
N ARG A 141 8.08 -5.20 12.17
CA ARG A 141 8.16 -6.47 12.88
C ARG A 141 8.80 -7.57 12.04
N ILE A 142 8.50 -7.62 10.75
CA ILE A 142 9.13 -8.56 9.82
C ILE A 142 10.63 -8.30 9.73
N LEU A 143 11.03 -7.03 9.59
CA LEU A 143 12.43 -6.65 9.37
C LEU A 143 13.30 -6.79 10.62
N GLN A 144 12.71 -6.86 11.80
CA GLN A 144 13.42 -6.99 13.08
C GLN A 144 13.60 -8.44 13.52
N LYS A 145 13.09 -9.39 12.78
CA LYS A 145 13.25 -10.82 13.12
C LYS A 145 14.58 -11.39 12.72
#